data_002d3812f25b18033f115f30a2007364
#
_entry.id   002d3812f25b18033f115f30a2007364
#
_cell.length_a   1.000
_cell.length_b   1.000
_cell.length_c   1.000
_cell.angle_alpha   90.00
_cell.angle_beta   90.00
_cell.angle_gamma   90.00
#
_symmetry.space_group_name_H-M   'P 1'
#
loop_
_entity.id
_entity.type
_entity.pdbx_description
1 polymer ?
#
loop_
_entity_poly.entity_id
_entity_poly.type
_entity_poly.pdbx_seq_one_letter_code
_entity_poly.pdbx_strand_id
1 'polypeptide(L)'
;MTLNRSLKGTTCTDAGTVNCPCPLAETGDCLVCSRLSGRDRCDCSWAGVCIYNEYIQNGSRITDRRKDMSVRIVRKIKYGDDLLVLILQTDKGFAMKASQPGAFVFVNRAGSDAFYNVPLSVMKADISSGEIYLALKVISGKTKLIAEAEENIVIRGVYRSGLAGKGAEAVRRTGIGSAAPAVSASGESVADRWLIITKGVGFAPAVNILRCAEGRKDIEIAVDPEKVGTDIIRDYLEPEIEKYGEKGKLRYISLAETPYPAWCDESTYSRIILLTSDYYIRQLAKVLRIPEEKLVYSNNFNMCCGEGICGACCHTDSSGRVCKMCKCAATDMML
;
A
#
# COMPACT_ATOMS: atom_id res chain seq x y z
N MET A 1 -26.52 30.23 -2.80
CA MET A 1 -25.41 29.64 -3.59
C MET A 1 -24.75 28.59 -2.71
N THR A 2 -25.17 27.36 -2.83
CA THR A 2 -24.71 26.20 -2.07
C THR A 2 -23.45 25.66 -2.71
N LEU A 3 -22.30 26.00 -2.16
CA LEU A 3 -21.03 25.38 -2.50
C LEU A 3 -21.00 23.95 -1.93
N ASN A 4 -21.58 23.03 -2.65
CA ASN A 4 -21.47 21.59 -2.40
C ASN A 4 -20.07 21.17 -2.89
N ARG A 5 -19.00 21.58 -2.21
CA ARG A 5 -17.66 21.02 -2.36
C ARG A 5 -17.58 19.77 -1.50
N SER A 6 -18.17 18.72 -2.02
CA SER A 6 -17.85 17.35 -1.61
C SER A 6 -16.32 17.22 -1.58
N LEU A 7 -15.74 16.97 -0.40
CA LEU A 7 -14.36 16.50 -0.22
C LEU A 7 -14.25 15.06 -0.75
N LYS A 8 -14.76 14.81 -1.95
CA LYS A 8 -14.57 13.56 -2.68
C LYS A 8 -13.14 13.54 -3.16
N GLY A 9 -12.29 12.77 -2.50
CA GLY A 9 -11.11 12.30 -3.19
C GLY A 9 -9.79 12.19 -2.46
N THR A 10 -9.57 12.72 -1.27
CA THR A 10 -8.31 12.49 -0.55
C THR A 10 -8.59 12.02 0.87
N THR A 11 -8.81 10.73 1.03
CA THR A 11 -8.86 10.13 2.37
C THR A 11 -7.44 9.92 2.86
N CYS A 12 -7.08 10.57 3.95
CA CYS A 12 -5.84 10.28 4.66
C CYS A 12 -5.89 8.86 5.22
N THR A 13 -4.88 8.05 4.89
CA THR A 13 -4.81 6.65 5.32
C THR A 13 -4.58 6.48 6.83
N ASP A 14 -4.15 7.54 7.51
CA ASP A 14 -3.96 7.55 8.96
C ASP A 14 -5.17 8.08 9.74
N ALA A 15 -6.16 8.70 9.07
CA ALA A 15 -7.33 9.25 9.75
C ALA A 15 -8.05 8.18 10.59
N GLY A 16 -8.33 8.50 11.85
CA GLY A 16 -8.99 7.59 12.80
C GLY A 16 -8.15 6.39 13.24
N THR A 17 -6.84 6.39 12.97
CA THR A 17 -5.90 5.38 13.48
C THR A 17 -5.13 5.93 14.67
N VAL A 18 -4.34 5.09 15.34
CA VAL A 18 -3.41 5.49 16.41
C VAL A 18 -2.35 6.52 15.97
N ASN A 19 -2.18 6.74 14.65
CA ASN A 19 -1.26 7.73 14.10
C ASN A 19 -1.96 9.05 13.72
N CYS A 20 -3.20 9.27 14.19
CA CYS A 20 -3.97 10.48 14.00
C CYS A 20 -4.42 11.00 15.39
N PRO A 21 -4.17 12.32 15.68
CA PRO A 21 -3.54 13.36 14.85
C PRO A 21 -2.04 13.13 14.60
N CYS A 22 -1.56 13.58 13.46
CA CYS A 22 -0.19 13.35 12.98
C CYS A 22 0.56 14.69 12.76
N PRO A 23 1.85 14.70 12.41
CA PRO A 23 2.63 15.93 12.20
C PRO A 23 1.98 16.99 11.32
N LEU A 24 1.07 16.60 10.41
CA LEU A 24 0.30 17.56 9.62
C LEU A 24 -0.71 18.39 10.45
N ALA A 25 -1.08 17.93 11.65
CA ALA A 25 -1.90 18.73 12.56
C ALA A 25 -1.10 19.87 13.20
N GLU A 26 0.18 19.63 13.48
CA GLU A 26 1.09 20.65 14.04
C GLU A 26 1.49 21.70 13.00
N THR A 27 1.61 21.31 11.72
CA THR A 27 1.99 22.23 10.64
C THR A 27 0.83 22.99 10.02
N GLY A 28 -0.43 22.69 10.40
CA GLY A 28 -1.60 23.28 9.77
C GLY A 28 -1.93 22.73 8.39
N ASP A 29 -1.46 21.52 8.07
CA ASP A 29 -1.60 20.89 6.74
C ASP A 29 -2.49 19.63 6.79
N CYS A 30 -3.34 19.46 7.80
CA CYS A 30 -4.18 18.26 7.93
C CYS A 30 -5.05 18.06 6.68
N LEU A 31 -5.05 16.85 6.15
CA LEU A 31 -5.74 16.52 4.91
C LEU A 31 -7.24 16.23 5.10
N VAL A 32 -7.70 16.11 6.36
CA VAL A 32 -9.07 15.73 6.72
C VAL A 32 -9.76 16.82 7.52
N CYS A 33 -9.11 17.30 8.58
CA CYS A 33 -9.69 18.28 9.49
C CYS A 33 -9.47 19.70 8.97
N SER A 34 -10.55 20.41 8.65
CA SER A 34 -10.50 21.81 8.19
C SER A 34 -9.88 22.76 9.20
N ARG A 35 -10.14 22.57 10.50
CA ARG A 35 -9.53 23.39 11.57
C ARG A 35 -8.01 23.21 11.61
N LEU A 36 -7.53 21.98 11.51
CA LEU A 36 -6.10 21.66 11.50
C LEU A 36 -5.47 21.83 10.11
N SER A 37 -6.22 22.28 9.11
CA SER A 37 -5.72 22.75 7.81
C SER A 37 -5.72 24.28 7.70
N GLY A 38 -5.81 24.99 8.82
CA GLY A 38 -5.73 26.45 8.89
C GLY A 38 -7.04 27.19 8.59
N ARG A 39 -8.20 26.51 8.54
CA ARG A 39 -9.48 27.17 8.31
C ARG A 39 -10.12 27.62 9.65
N ASP A 40 -10.80 28.74 9.61
CA ASP A 40 -11.49 29.30 10.80
C ASP A 40 -12.73 28.52 11.20
N ARG A 41 -13.33 27.77 10.29
CA ARG A 41 -14.59 27.04 10.51
C ARG A 41 -14.42 25.54 10.29
N CYS A 42 -15.19 24.77 11.07
CA CYS A 42 -15.30 23.34 10.88
C CYS A 42 -16.28 23.03 9.73
N ASP A 43 -15.78 22.50 8.62
CA ASP A 43 -16.56 22.09 7.45
C ASP A 43 -16.17 20.68 6.93
N CYS A 44 -15.50 19.89 7.77
CA CYS A 44 -15.06 18.55 7.40
C CYS A 44 -16.25 17.56 7.35
N SER A 45 -16.13 16.56 6.48
CA SER A 45 -17.09 15.45 6.37
C SER A 45 -16.64 14.18 7.13
N TRP A 46 -15.67 14.31 8.03
CA TRP A 46 -15.16 13.21 8.82
C TRP A 46 -16.21 12.69 9.82
N ALA A 47 -16.51 11.40 9.74
CA ALA A 47 -17.54 10.75 10.59
C ALA A 47 -16.95 9.99 11.80
N GLY A 48 -15.62 10.00 11.99
CA GLY A 48 -14.95 9.38 13.14
C GLY A 48 -14.84 10.35 14.33
N VAL A 49 -14.00 9.97 15.31
CA VAL A 49 -13.66 10.85 16.45
C VAL A 49 -13.09 12.16 15.92
N CYS A 50 -13.52 13.28 16.50
CA CYS A 50 -13.11 14.61 16.06
C CYS A 50 -11.61 14.83 16.25
N ILE A 51 -10.86 14.84 15.13
CA ILE A 51 -9.39 14.97 15.10
C ILE A 51 -8.94 16.29 15.77
N TYR A 52 -9.70 17.37 15.59
CA TYR A 52 -9.41 18.67 16.22
C TYR A 52 -9.51 18.59 17.74
N ASN A 53 -10.62 18.03 18.25
CA ASN A 53 -10.81 17.89 19.69
C ASN A 53 -9.74 17.01 20.32
N GLU A 54 -9.40 15.89 19.69
CA GLU A 54 -8.35 15.01 20.15
C GLU A 54 -7.00 15.73 20.22
N TYR A 55 -6.65 16.50 19.19
CA TYR A 55 -5.44 17.30 19.18
C TYR A 55 -5.40 18.34 20.31
N ILE A 56 -6.50 19.08 20.53
CA ILE A 56 -6.60 20.08 21.59
C ILE A 56 -6.54 19.45 22.98
N GLN A 57 -7.24 18.34 23.20
CA GLN A 57 -7.20 17.60 24.47
C GLN A 57 -5.80 17.07 24.81
N ASN A 58 -5.00 16.76 23.81
CA ASN A 58 -3.60 16.37 23.97
C ASN A 58 -2.65 17.60 24.13
N GLY A 59 -3.20 18.78 24.45
CA GLY A 59 -2.41 20.00 24.63
C GLY A 59 -1.81 20.55 23.34
N SER A 60 -2.47 20.34 22.19
CA SER A 60 -2.00 20.74 20.86
C SER A 60 -0.66 20.08 20.49
N ARG A 61 -0.49 18.85 20.88
CA ARG A 61 0.69 18.02 20.60
C ARG A 61 0.29 16.66 20.05
N ILE A 62 1.22 16.06 19.31
CA ILE A 62 1.08 14.69 18.84
C ILE A 62 1.64 13.76 19.90
N THR A 63 0.84 12.79 20.35
CA THR A 63 1.22 11.82 21.38
C THR A 63 1.90 10.60 20.77
N ASP A 64 1.41 10.10 19.64
CA ASP A 64 1.86 8.86 19.04
C ASP A 64 2.52 9.09 17.66
N ARG A 65 3.83 9.38 17.70
CA ARG A 65 4.64 9.42 16.47
C ARG A 65 5.19 8.04 16.15
N ARG A 66 5.20 7.69 14.85
CA ARG A 66 5.99 6.54 14.40
C ARG A 66 7.46 6.77 14.72
N LYS A 67 8.08 5.82 15.42
CA LYS A 67 9.48 5.87 15.83
C LYS A 67 10.29 4.88 15.01
N ASP A 68 11.56 5.20 14.84
CA ASP A 68 12.53 4.24 14.34
C ASP A 68 12.74 3.16 15.40
N MET A 69 12.70 1.90 14.97
CA MET A 69 12.88 0.72 15.80
C MET A 69 14.01 -0.11 15.24
N SER A 70 14.98 -0.45 16.07
CA SER A 70 15.99 -1.45 15.73
C SER A 70 15.38 -2.83 15.90
N VAL A 71 15.37 -3.62 14.84
CA VAL A 71 14.82 -4.97 14.82
C VAL A 71 15.85 -5.98 14.33
N ARG A 72 15.79 -7.19 14.88
CA ARG A 72 16.72 -8.26 14.51
C ARG A 72 16.35 -8.83 13.14
N ILE A 73 17.37 -9.09 12.32
CA ILE A 73 17.25 -9.85 11.10
C ILE A 73 17.24 -11.35 11.48
N VAL A 74 16.09 -12.01 11.31
CA VAL A 74 15.96 -13.44 11.59
C VAL A 74 16.65 -14.25 10.51
N ARG A 75 16.45 -13.86 9.25
CA ARG A 75 17.03 -14.54 8.09
C ARG A 75 17.03 -13.64 6.86
N LYS A 76 18.02 -13.85 6.00
CA LYS A 76 18.08 -13.32 4.64
C LYS A 76 18.09 -14.48 3.65
N ILE A 77 17.21 -14.46 2.68
CA ILE A 77 17.11 -15.47 1.63
C ILE A 77 17.41 -14.78 0.30
N LYS A 78 18.43 -15.25 -0.41
CA LYS A 78 18.83 -14.71 -1.72
C LYS A 78 18.10 -15.42 -2.85
N TYR A 79 17.66 -14.62 -3.83
CA TYR A 79 17.10 -15.07 -5.10
C TYR A 79 17.87 -14.39 -6.24
N GLY A 80 18.73 -15.15 -6.91
CA GLY A 80 19.66 -14.57 -7.87
C GLY A 80 20.66 -13.60 -7.22
N ASP A 81 21.15 -12.63 -8.00
CA ASP A 81 22.26 -11.75 -7.60
C ASP A 81 21.77 -10.49 -6.83
N ASP A 82 20.57 -10.03 -7.10
CA ASP A 82 20.11 -8.71 -6.69
C ASP A 82 18.76 -8.69 -5.95
N LEU A 83 18.21 -9.86 -5.60
CA LEU A 83 16.93 -9.96 -4.88
C LEU A 83 17.11 -10.70 -3.55
N LEU A 84 16.57 -10.11 -2.49
CA LEU A 84 16.61 -10.65 -1.13
C LEU A 84 15.20 -10.68 -0.54
N VAL A 85 14.91 -11.71 0.25
CA VAL A 85 13.83 -11.68 1.23
C VAL A 85 14.44 -11.49 2.60
N LEU A 86 14.06 -10.41 3.27
CA LEU A 86 14.44 -10.10 4.64
C LEU A 86 13.30 -10.56 5.56
N ILE A 87 13.63 -11.38 6.55
CA ILE A 87 12.71 -11.79 7.62
C ILE A 87 13.16 -11.07 8.89
N LEU A 88 12.29 -10.22 9.42
CA LEU A 88 12.59 -9.32 10.53
C LEU A 88 11.72 -9.66 11.74
N GLN A 89 12.32 -9.70 12.93
CA GLN A 89 11.61 -9.89 14.18
C GLN A 89 11.01 -8.59 14.67
N THR A 90 9.69 -8.55 14.77
CA THR A 90 8.93 -7.45 15.38
C THR A 90 8.08 -7.98 16.54
N ASP A 91 7.29 -7.14 17.17
CA ASP A 91 6.24 -7.60 18.09
C ASP A 91 4.96 -7.99 17.33
N LYS A 92 4.06 -8.73 18.02
CA LYS A 92 2.80 -9.23 17.44
C LYS A 92 1.87 -8.09 17.00
N GLY A 93 1.86 -6.98 17.73
CA GLY A 93 1.03 -5.82 17.41
C GLY A 93 1.52 -5.11 16.13
N PHE A 94 2.84 -5.03 15.95
CA PHE A 94 3.42 -4.52 14.71
C PHE A 94 3.12 -5.44 13.54
N ALA A 95 3.34 -6.75 13.70
CA ALA A 95 3.05 -7.75 12.67
C ALA A 95 1.57 -7.74 12.26
N MET A 96 0.64 -7.59 13.21
CA MET A 96 -0.79 -7.46 12.94
C MET A 96 -1.11 -6.19 12.11
N LYS A 97 -0.49 -5.06 12.42
CA LYS A 97 -0.63 -3.83 11.60
C LYS A 97 -0.02 -4.02 10.21
N ALA A 98 1.12 -4.71 10.13
CA ALA A 98 1.86 -4.97 8.90
C ALA A 98 1.17 -5.99 7.98
N SER A 99 0.27 -6.83 8.50
CA SER A 99 -0.48 -7.78 7.69
C SER A 99 -1.57 -7.15 6.81
N GLN A 100 -1.86 -5.84 6.98
CA GLN A 100 -2.92 -5.17 6.21
C GLN A 100 -2.53 -4.95 4.74
N PRO A 101 -3.50 -5.05 3.78
CA PRO A 101 -3.22 -4.82 2.37
C PRO A 101 -2.66 -3.42 2.11
N GLY A 102 -1.58 -3.35 1.32
CA GLY A 102 -0.88 -2.10 1.02
C GLY A 102 -0.02 -1.58 2.16
N ALA A 103 0.23 -2.39 3.20
CA ALA A 103 1.16 -2.04 4.26
C ALA A 103 2.59 -2.00 3.73
N PHE A 104 3.36 -1.00 4.17
CA PHE A 104 4.79 -0.91 3.95
C PHE A 104 5.50 -0.33 5.17
N VAL A 105 6.79 -0.53 5.23
CA VAL A 105 7.67 0.04 6.24
C VAL A 105 8.84 0.75 5.57
N PHE A 106 9.35 1.80 6.18
CA PHE A 106 10.68 2.29 5.84
C PHE A 106 11.72 1.41 6.50
N VAL A 107 12.76 1.08 5.73
CA VAL A 107 13.89 0.28 6.18
C VAL A 107 15.16 1.10 5.97
N ASN A 108 16.06 1.05 6.95
CA ASN A 108 17.33 1.75 6.93
C ASN A 108 18.40 0.94 7.68
N ARG A 109 19.66 1.14 7.32
CA ARG A 109 20.79 0.62 8.11
C ARG A 109 20.92 1.41 9.41
N ALA A 110 21.20 0.73 10.50
CA ALA A 110 21.48 1.39 11.78
C ALA A 110 22.62 2.42 11.65
N GLY A 111 22.41 3.60 12.25
CA GLY A 111 23.36 4.72 12.17
C GLY A 111 23.33 5.54 10.88
N SER A 112 22.44 5.22 9.94
CA SER A 112 22.26 6.04 8.72
C SER A 112 21.19 7.11 8.91
N ASP A 113 21.34 8.24 8.19
CA ASP A 113 20.36 9.32 8.21
C ASP A 113 19.01 8.90 7.61
N ALA A 114 17.94 9.59 8.01
CA ALA A 114 16.58 9.34 7.50
C ALA A 114 16.45 9.46 5.96
N PHE A 115 17.35 10.19 5.30
CA PHE A 115 17.44 10.27 3.85
C PHE A 115 17.66 8.90 3.19
N TYR A 116 18.28 7.96 3.89
CA TYR A 116 18.54 6.60 3.40
C TYR A 116 17.36 5.64 3.58
N ASN A 117 16.26 6.09 4.17
CA ASN A 117 15.06 5.28 4.31
C ASN A 117 14.57 4.77 2.94
N VAL A 118 14.30 3.47 2.86
CA VAL A 118 13.75 2.80 1.68
C VAL A 118 12.36 2.26 2.03
N PRO A 119 11.29 2.67 1.34
CA PRO A 119 9.96 2.10 1.54
C PRO A 119 9.92 0.70 0.93
N LEU A 120 9.62 -0.30 1.76
CA LEU A 120 9.45 -1.70 1.32
C LEU A 120 8.05 -2.19 1.68
N SER A 121 7.34 -2.70 0.68
CA SER A 121 6.03 -3.33 0.89
C SER A 121 6.18 -4.58 1.76
N VAL A 122 5.26 -4.75 2.70
CA VAL A 122 5.20 -5.99 3.49
C VAL A 122 4.61 -7.08 2.60
N MET A 123 5.41 -8.12 2.35
CA MET A 123 5.02 -9.29 1.59
C MET A 123 4.16 -10.24 2.42
N LYS A 124 4.61 -10.49 3.64
CA LYS A 124 3.96 -11.41 4.59
C LYS A 124 4.21 -10.93 6.01
N ALA A 125 3.23 -11.10 6.88
CA ALA A 125 3.40 -10.97 8.32
C ALA A 125 2.89 -12.22 9.00
N ASP A 126 3.67 -12.76 9.93
CA ASP A 126 3.25 -13.82 10.83
C ASP A 126 3.01 -13.22 12.22
N ILE A 127 1.74 -13.11 12.57
CA ILE A 127 1.32 -12.48 13.82
C ILE A 127 1.71 -13.35 15.03
N SER A 128 1.75 -14.68 14.86
CA SER A 128 2.04 -15.60 15.94
C SER A 128 3.48 -15.51 16.42
N SER A 129 4.43 -15.44 15.47
CA SER A 129 5.86 -15.26 15.74
C SER A 129 6.28 -13.79 15.84
N GLY A 130 5.48 -12.84 15.33
CA GLY A 130 5.84 -11.43 15.23
C GLY A 130 6.80 -11.14 14.07
N GLU A 131 6.90 -12.02 13.08
CA GLU A 131 7.80 -11.84 11.95
C GLU A 131 7.15 -11.12 10.78
N ILE A 132 7.91 -10.24 10.12
CA ILE A 132 7.53 -9.63 8.85
C ILE A 132 8.54 -9.99 7.76
N TYR A 133 8.05 -10.14 6.53
CA TYR A 133 8.80 -10.54 5.35
C TYR A 133 8.77 -9.41 4.34
N LEU A 134 9.95 -8.97 3.90
CA LEU A 134 10.12 -7.88 2.95
C LEU A 134 10.95 -8.34 1.76
N ALA A 135 10.48 -8.08 0.55
CA ALA A 135 11.28 -8.31 -0.66
C ALA A 135 12.09 -7.06 -0.99
N LEU A 136 13.40 -7.20 -1.11
CA LEU A 136 14.34 -6.13 -1.40
C LEU A 136 15.09 -6.42 -2.70
N LYS A 137 14.92 -5.56 -3.72
CA LYS A 137 15.77 -5.57 -4.91
C LYS A 137 16.94 -4.61 -4.72
N VAL A 138 18.16 -5.11 -4.88
CA VAL A 138 19.39 -4.35 -4.67
C VAL A 138 19.75 -3.59 -5.95
N ILE A 139 19.24 -2.36 -6.09
CA ILE A 139 19.39 -1.54 -7.30
C ILE A 139 20.04 -0.18 -7.05
N SER A 140 20.37 0.14 -5.81
CA SER A 140 20.92 1.44 -5.42
C SER A 140 21.85 1.32 -4.22
N GLY A 141 22.64 2.37 -3.95
CA GLY A 141 23.49 2.41 -2.74
C GLY A 141 22.68 2.23 -1.45
N LYS A 142 21.46 2.77 -1.37
CA LYS A 142 20.58 2.62 -0.21
C LYS A 142 20.19 1.16 0.02
N THR A 143 19.75 0.47 -1.03
CA THR A 143 19.35 -0.93 -0.96
C THR A 143 20.54 -1.86 -0.72
N LYS A 144 21.75 -1.48 -1.19
CA LYS A 144 22.99 -2.19 -0.89
C LYS A 144 23.35 -2.12 0.59
N LEU A 145 23.28 -0.94 1.22
CA LEU A 145 23.50 -0.78 2.65
C LEU A 145 22.54 -1.62 3.51
N ILE A 146 21.28 -1.73 3.08
CA ILE A 146 20.30 -2.60 3.74
C ILE A 146 20.67 -4.07 3.55
N ALA A 147 21.07 -4.48 2.36
CA ALA A 147 21.45 -5.85 2.07
C ALA A 147 22.70 -6.30 2.86
N GLU A 148 23.62 -5.39 3.13
CA GLU A 148 24.86 -5.64 3.90
C GLU A 148 24.63 -5.70 5.43
N ALA A 149 23.51 -5.19 5.96
CA ALA A 149 23.24 -5.26 7.40
C ALA A 149 23.16 -6.71 7.87
N GLU A 150 23.83 -7.10 8.95
CA GLU A 150 23.95 -8.52 9.37
C GLU A 150 22.99 -8.90 10.49
N GLU A 151 22.99 -8.20 11.62
CA GLU A 151 22.22 -8.57 12.80
C GLU A 151 20.94 -7.78 12.97
N ASN A 152 21.04 -6.46 12.82
CA ASN A 152 19.93 -5.55 13.10
C ASN A 152 19.76 -4.55 11.97
N ILE A 153 18.51 -4.12 11.80
CA ILE A 153 18.13 -3.10 10.84
C ILE A 153 17.12 -2.16 11.50
N VAL A 154 17.07 -0.92 11.03
CA VAL A 154 16.09 0.05 11.53
C VAL A 154 14.86 0.02 10.63
N ILE A 155 13.69 -0.10 11.25
CA ILE A 155 12.42 0.04 10.56
C ILE A 155 11.58 1.14 11.18
N ARG A 156 10.75 1.80 10.37
CA ARG A 156 9.71 2.72 10.82
C ARG A 156 8.42 2.43 10.08
N GLY A 157 7.33 2.32 10.81
CA GLY A 157 6.01 2.04 10.24
C GLY A 157 4.97 1.72 11.32
N VAL A 158 3.89 1.13 10.92
CA VAL A 158 3.45 0.68 9.58
C VAL A 158 2.75 1.83 8.86
N TYR A 159 2.99 1.94 7.56
CA TYR A 159 2.28 2.87 6.68
C TYR A 159 1.28 2.10 5.83
N ARG A 160 0.17 2.74 5.43
CA ARG A 160 -0.97 2.07 4.77
C ARG A 160 -1.29 2.64 3.38
N SER A 161 -0.47 3.56 2.88
CA SER A 161 -0.65 4.20 1.57
C SER A 161 0.05 3.48 0.41
N GLY A 162 0.45 2.24 0.56
CA GLY A 162 1.13 1.46 -0.49
C GLY A 162 0.25 1.09 -1.70
N LEU A 163 -1.08 1.18 -1.56
CA LEU A 163 -2.04 1.04 -2.65
C LEU A 163 -2.78 2.35 -2.88
N ALA A 164 -2.97 2.71 -4.13
CA ALA A 164 -3.65 3.91 -4.58
C ALA A 164 -4.73 3.59 -5.61
N GLY A 165 -5.54 4.58 -6.00
CA GLY A 165 -6.67 4.46 -6.91
C GLY A 165 -8.01 4.41 -6.19
N LYS A 166 -9.10 4.70 -6.93
CA LYS A 166 -10.47 4.75 -6.37
C LYS A 166 -10.93 3.39 -5.81
N GLY A 167 -10.43 2.29 -6.38
CA GLY A 167 -10.72 0.93 -5.90
C GLY A 167 -9.94 0.50 -4.64
N ALA A 168 -8.91 1.25 -4.22
CA ALA A 168 -7.97 0.81 -3.18
C ALA A 168 -8.62 0.61 -1.80
N GLU A 169 -9.66 1.38 -1.46
CA GLU A 169 -10.35 1.24 -0.18
C GLU A 169 -11.03 -0.14 -0.04
N ALA A 170 -11.61 -0.66 -1.12
CA ALA A 170 -12.22 -1.99 -1.11
C ALA A 170 -11.17 -3.10 -0.82
N VAL A 171 -9.95 -2.94 -1.36
CA VAL A 171 -8.85 -3.87 -1.10
C VAL A 171 -8.36 -3.75 0.34
N ARG A 172 -8.20 -2.53 0.86
CA ARG A 172 -7.79 -2.32 2.27
C ARG A 172 -8.78 -2.90 3.28
N ARG A 173 -10.08 -2.89 2.96
CA ARG A 173 -11.13 -3.47 3.82
C ARG A 173 -11.12 -4.99 3.90
N THR A 174 -10.32 -5.70 3.13
CA THR A 174 -10.14 -7.14 3.29
C THR A 174 -9.17 -7.50 4.42
N GLY A 175 -8.46 -6.52 4.98
CA GLY A 175 -7.52 -6.74 6.07
C GLY A 175 -8.16 -7.30 7.33
N ILE A 176 -7.35 -7.91 8.20
CA ILE A 176 -7.77 -8.49 9.47
C ILE A 176 -8.43 -7.43 10.35
N GLY A 177 -9.60 -7.76 10.91
CA GLY A 177 -10.37 -6.85 11.77
C GLY A 177 -11.24 -5.83 11.03
N SER A 178 -11.29 -5.86 9.69
CA SER A 178 -12.25 -5.05 8.96
C SER A 178 -13.65 -5.67 9.01
N ALA A 179 -14.67 -4.82 9.24
CA ALA A 179 -16.07 -5.24 9.20
C ALA A 179 -16.41 -5.86 7.84
N ALA A 180 -17.35 -6.80 7.83
CA ALA A 180 -17.86 -7.41 6.61
C ALA A 180 -18.27 -6.33 5.59
N PRO A 181 -18.12 -6.59 4.28
CA PRO A 181 -18.44 -5.62 3.25
C PRO A 181 -19.88 -5.14 3.42
N ALA A 182 -20.10 -3.82 3.35
CA ALA A 182 -21.42 -3.28 3.20
C ALA A 182 -22.03 -3.90 1.93
N VAL A 183 -23.20 -4.53 2.08
CA VAL A 183 -23.99 -5.07 0.96
C VAL A 183 -24.22 -3.91 0.00
N SER A 184 -23.81 -4.06 -1.27
CA SER A 184 -24.10 -3.07 -2.30
C SER A 184 -25.62 -2.97 -2.44
N ALA A 185 -26.14 -1.76 -2.48
CA ALA A 185 -27.57 -1.48 -2.60
C ALA A 185 -28.21 -1.89 -3.94
N SER A 186 -27.42 -2.43 -4.88
CA SER A 186 -27.89 -3.01 -6.15
C SER A 186 -27.80 -4.54 -6.05
N GLY A 187 -28.94 -5.19 -5.96
CA GLY A 187 -29.10 -6.64 -5.75
C GLY A 187 -28.65 -7.57 -6.87
N GLU A 188 -27.67 -7.20 -7.69
CA GLU A 188 -27.00 -8.08 -8.63
C GLU A 188 -25.65 -8.50 -8.07
N SER A 189 -25.50 -9.79 -7.79
CA SER A 189 -24.23 -10.39 -7.40
C SER A 189 -23.32 -10.47 -8.63
N VAL A 190 -22.67 -9.36 -8.98
CA VAL A 190 -21.47 -9.46 -9.81
C VAL A 190 -20.47 -10.26 -8.99
N ALA A 191 -20.02 -11.40 -9.53
CA ALA A 191 -18.98 -12.22 -8.89
C ALA A 191 -17.85 -11.29 -8.46
N ASP A 192 -17.54 -11.27 -7.15
CA ASP A 192 -16.53 -10.35 -6.58
C ASP A 192 -15.13 -10.87 -6.92
N ARG A 193 -14.84 -10.82 -8.21
CA ARG A 193 -13.63 -11.34 -8.84
C ARG A 193 -12.59 -10.24 -9.06
N TRP A 194 -11.36 -10.49 -8.65
CA TRP A 194 -10.25 -9.58 -8.78
C TRP A 194 -9.20 -10.09 -9.75
N LEU A 195 -8.64 -9.17 -10.54
CA LEU A 195 -7.45 -9.41 -11.34
C LEU A 195 -6.28 -8.68 -10.70
N ILE A 196 -5.18 -9.38 -10.46
CA ILE A 196 -3.91 -8.80 -10.02
C ILE A 196 -2.89 -8.98 -11.13
N ILE A 197 -2.33 -7.88 -11.65
CA ILE A 197 -1.23 -7.92 -12.61
C ILE A 197 0.02 -7.42 -11.92
N THR A 198 1.07 -8.23 -11.90
CA THR A 198 2.30 -7.90 -11.17
C THR A 198 3.57 -8.14 -11.99
N LYS A 199 4.57 -7.27 -11.80
CA LYS A 199 5.93 -7.39 -12.37
C LYS A 199 6.96 -6.90 -11.37
N GLY A 200 8.13 -7.52 -11.36
CA GLY A 200 9.21 -7.16 -10.46
C GLY A 200 8.81 -7.38 -8.99
N VAL A 201 9.22 -6.51 -8.08
CA VAL A 201 8.90 -6.60 -6.64
C VAL A 201 7.42 -6.39 -6.30
N GLY A 202 6.58 -6.07 -7.30
CA GLY A 202 5.12 -5.99 -7.14
C GLY A 202 4.47 -7.31 -6.70
N PHE A 203 5.15 -8.46 -6.84
CA PHE A 203 4.66 -9.72 -6.30
C PHE A 203 4.54 -9.68 -4.77
N ALA A 204 5.37 -8.91 -4.07
CA ALA A 204 5.34 -8.83 -2.61
C ALA A 204 4.00 -8.29 -2.06
N PRO A 205 3.50 -7.12 -2.48
CA PRO A 205 2.15 -6.69 -2.08
C PRO A 205 1.05 -7.61 -2.65
N ALA A 206 1.25 -8.33 -3.76
CA ALA A 206 0.29 -9.32 -4.24
C ALA A 206 0.12 -10.47 -3.23
N VAL A 207 1.22 -11.03 -2.72
CA VAL A 207 1.19 -12.06 -1.65
C VAL A 207 0.43 -11.55 -0.43
N ASN A 208 0.67 -10.31 0.00
CA ASN A 208 -0.03 -9.72 1.14
C ASN A 208 -1.55 -9.60 0.90
N ILE A 209 -1.96 -9.14 -0.29
CA ILE A 209 -3.36 -9.02 -0.68
C ILE A 209 -4.04 -10.41 -0.69
N LEU A 210 -3.39 -11.42 -1.26
CA LEU A 210 -3.90 -12.79 -1.28
C LEU A 210 -4.21 -13.28 0.14
N ARG A 211 -3.24 -13.17 1.04
CA ARG A 211 -3.40 -13.61 2.44
C ARG A 211 -4.57 -12.95 3.15
N CYS A 212 -4.86 -11.69 2.82
CA CYS A 212 -5.97 -10.93 3.42
C CYS A 212 -7.33 -11.25 2.80
N ALA A 213 -7.36 -11.58 1.51
CA ALA A 213 -8.60 -11.79 0.76
C ALA A 213 -9.05 -13.28 0.72
N GLU A 214 -8.26 -14.19 1.28
CA GLU A 214 -8.51 -15.63 1.29
C GLU A 214 -9.94 -15.97 1.75
N GLY A 215 -10.61 -16.81 0.95
CA GLY A 215 -11.99 -17.25 1.19
C GLY A 215 -13.08 -16.21 0.90
N ARG A 216 -12.72 -14.96 0.59
CA ARG A 216 -13.66 -13.85 0.39
C ARG A 216 -13.84 -13.44 -1.07
N LYS A 217 -12.91 -13.78 -1.95
CA LYS A 217 -12.83 -13.30 -3.33
C LYS A 217 -12.42 -14.41 -4.28
N ASP A 218 -12.83 -14.29 -5.54
CA ASP A 218 -12.22 -15.04 -6.62
C ASP A 218 -11.06 -14.22 -7.16
N ILE A 219 -9.87 -14.79 -7.27
CA ILE A 219 -8.68 -14.04 -7.66
C ILE A 219 -7.98 -14.69 -8.86
N GLU A 220 -7.71 -13.89 -9.86
CA GLU A 220 -6.82 -14.24 -10.94
C GLU A 220 -5.56 -13.38 -10.87
N ILE A 221 -4.39 -14.02 -10.96
CA ILE A 221 -3.09 -13.33 -10.94
C ILE A 221 -2.38 -13.58 -12.26
N ALA A 222 -1.95 -12.48 -12.88
CA ALA A 222 -1.04 -12.50 -14.01
C ALA A 222 0.33 -11.96 -13.54
N VAL A 223 1.35 -12.81 -13.52
CA VAL A 223 2.70 -12.46 -13.04
C VAL A 223 3.70 -12.47 -14.18
N ASP A 224 4.47 -11.37 -14.28
CA ASP A 224 5.64 -11.28 -15.14
C ASP A 224 6.90 -11.49 -14.27
N PRO A 225 7.58 -12.66 -14.38
CA PRO A 225 8.70 -13.00 -13.52
C PRO A 225 10.04 -12.42 -14.01
N GLU A 226 10.09 -11.74 -15.15
CA GLU A 226 11.33 -11.28 -15.82
C GLU A 226 12.33 -10.62 -14.86
N LYS A 227 11.86 -9.80 -13.93
CA LYS A 227 12.74 -9.03 -13.03
C LYS A 227 13.08 -9.71 -11.71
N VAL A 228 12.41 -10.80 -11.35
CA VAL A 228 12.55 -11.43 -10.03
C VAL A 228 12.82 -12.93 -10.11
N GLY A 229 12.59 -13.54 -11.26
CA GLY A 229 12.71 -14.98 -11.46
C GLY A 229 11.47 -15.76 -11.00
N THR A 230 11.40 -17.02 -11.39
CA THR A 230 10.27 -17.90 -11.07
C THR A 230 10.38 -18.52 -9.68
N ASP A 231 11.60 -18.68 -9.14
CA ASP A 231 11.81 -19.37 -7.86
C ASP A 231 11.13 -18.64 -6.70
N ILE A 232 11.25 -17.31 -6.62
CA ILE A 232 10.60 -16.54 -5.56
C ILE A 232 9.06 -16.53 -5.71
N ILE A 233 8.57 -16.59 -6.94
CA ILE A 233 7.12 -16.69 -7.21
C ILE A 233 6.60 -18.03 -6.71
N ARG A 234 7.31 -19.14 -7.00
CA ARG A 234 6.99 -20.48 -6.52
C ARG A 234 7.03 -20.58 -5.01
N ASP A 235 7.99 -19.92 -4.36
CA ASP A 235 8.15 -20.01 -2.91
C ASP A 235 7.12 -19.17 -2.12
N TYR A 236 6.62 -18.06 -2.69
CA TYR A 236 5.79 -17.11 -1.93
C TYR A 236 4.41 -16.82 -2.55
N LEU A 237 4.28 -16.82 -3.87
CA LEU A 237 3.02 -16.44 -4.53
C LEU A 237 2.14 -17.67 -4.82
N GLU A 238 2.73 -18.71 -5.40
CA GLU A 238 1.99 -19.95 -5.74
C GLU A 238 1.32 -20.57 -4.52
N PRO A 239 1.99 -20.75 -3.36
CA PRO A 239 1.36 -21.34 -2.20
C PRO A 239 0.18 -20.54 -1.64
N GLU A 240 0.17 -19.23 -1.85
CA GLU A 240 -0.94 -18.40 -1.41
C GLU A 240 -2.13 -18.47 -2.37
N ILE A 241 -1.91 -18.57 -3.69
CA ILE A 241 -3.02 -18.72 -4.64
C ILE A 241 -3.61 -20.14 -4.62
N GLU A 242 -2.82 -21.16 -4.34
CA GLU A 242 -3.29 -22.54 -4.20
C GLU A 242 -4.35 -22.70 -3.11
N LYS A 243 -4.29 -21.90 -2.02
CA LYS A 243 -5.29 -21.91 -0.94
C LYS A 243 -6.69 -21.52 -1.42
N TYR A 244 -6.80 -20.85 -2.56
CA TYR A 244 -8.08 -20.47 -3.15
C TYR A 244 -8.78 -21.61 -3.90
N GLY A 245 -8.07 -22.73 -4.19
CA GLY A 245 -8.62 -23.84 -4.96
C GLY A 245 -9.14 -23.36 -6.33
N GLU A 246 -10.37 -23.70 -6.68
CA GLU A 246 -10.97 -23.33 -7.95
C GLU A 246 -11.20 -21.81 -8.15
N LYS A 247 -11.20 -21.05 -7.04
CA LYS A 247 -11.35 -19.59 -7.04
C LYS A 247 -10.05 -18.85 -7.33
N GLY A 248 -8.91 -19.55 -7.31
CA GLY A 248 -7.58 -19.02 -7.56
C GLY A 248 -7.07 -19.42 -8.93
N LYS A 249 -6.54 -18.44 -9.70
CA LYS A 249 -5.88 -18.71 -10.99
C LYS A 249 -4.57 -17.95 -11.06
N LEU A 250 -3.50 -18.64 -11.45
CA LEU A 250 -2.19 -18.04 -11.72
C LEU A 250 -1.86 -18.19 -13.21
N ARG A 251 -1.40 -17.09 -13.81
CA ARG A 251 -0.88 -17.06 -15.17
C ARG A 251 0.51 -16.43 -15.18
N TYR A 252 1.44 -17.05 -15.87
CA TYR A 252 2.71 -16.43 -16.21
C TYR A 252 2.55 -15.68 -17.53
N ILE A 253 2.98 -14.41 -17.55
CA ILE A 253 2.86 -13.51 -18.70
C ILE A 253 4.18 -12.78 -18.94
N SER A 254 4.34 -12.17 -20.11
CA SER A 254 5.38 -11.19 -20.40
C SER A 254 4.71 -9.85 -20.71
N LEU A 255 4.96 -8.83 -19.89
CA LEU A 255 4.47 -7.48 -20.16
C LEU A 255 5.31 -6.73 -21.21
N ALA A 256 6.46 -7.27 -21.60
CA ALA A 256 7.27 -6.72 -22.68
C ALA A 256 6.74 -7.11 -24.06
N GLU A 257 6.01 -8.22 -24.16
CA GLU A 257 5.42 -8.71 -25.40
C GLU A 257 4.06 -8.05 -25.62
N THR A 258 3.89 -7.43 -26.77
CA THR A 258 2.60 -6.92 -27.24
C THR A 258 2.01 -7.87 -28.29
N PRO A 259 0.68 -8.06 -28.29
CA PRO A 259 -0.37 -7.31 -27.62
C PRO A 259 -0.63 -7.81 -26.20
N TYR A 260 -1.02 -6.87 -25.32
CA TYR A 260 -1.53 -7.16 -23.99
C TYR A 260 -2.65 -8.21 -24.03
N PRO A 261 -2.78 -9.01 -22.97
CA PRO A 261 -3.47 -10.29 -23.07
C PRO A 261 -4.91 -10.16 -23.54
N ALA A 262 -5.20 -10.76 -24.69
CA ALA A 262 -6.55 -10.89 -25.24
C ALA A 262 -7.52 -11.65 -24.32
N TRP A 263 -7.00 -12.29 -23.25
CA TRP A 263 -7.77 -13.00 -22.24
C TRP A 263 -8.36 -12.08 -21.16
N CYS A 264 -7.97 -10.82 -21.09
CA CYS A 264 -8.43 -9.90 -20.06
C CYS A 264 -9.61 -9.09 -20.58
N ASP A 265 -10.82 -9.51 -20.20
CA ASP A 265 -12.01 -8.69 -20.31
C ASP A 265 -12.23 -7.98 -18.97
N GLU A 266 -12.02 -6.67 -18.93
CA GLU A 266 -12.11 -5.84 -17.72
C GLU A 266 -13.50 -5.88 -17.07
N SER A 267 -14.55 -6.18 -17.88
CA SER A 267 -15.95 -6.24 -17.42
C SER A 267 -16.15 -7.40 -16.42
N THR A 268 -15.33 -8.45 -16.52
CA THR A 268 -15.45 -9.66 -15.68
C THR A 268 -14.91 -9.46 -14.26
N TYR A 269 -14.21 -8.36 -14.00
CA TYR A 269 -13.57 -8.10 -12.70
C TYR A 269 -14.21 -6.92 -11.99
N SER A 270 -14.46 -7.08 -10.70
CA SER A 270 -14.89 -5.98 -9.81
C SER A 270 -13.74 -5.07 -9.43
N ARG A 271 -12.50 -5.57 -9.45
CA ARG A 271 -11.27 -4.80 -9.21
C ARG A 271 -10.13 -5.31 -10.10
N ILE A 272 -9.31 -4.37 -10.57
CA ILE A 272 -8.09 -4.65 -11.30
C ILE A 272 -6.94 -3.96 -10.57
N ILE A 273 -5.98 -4.75 -10.11
CA ILE A 273 -4.90 -4.34 -9.21
C ILE A 273 -3.58 -4.44 -9.97
N LEU A 274 -2.97 -3.30 -10.25
CA LEU A 274 -1.73 -3.19 -11.02
C LEU A 274 -0.54 -2.94 -10.08
N LEU A 275 0.28 -3.96 -9.87
CA LEU A 275 1.43 -3.92 -8.97
C LEU A 275 2.73 -3.97 -9.80
N THR A 276 3.05 -2.85 -10.41
CA THR A 276 4.17 -2.73 -11.34
C THR A 276 4.67 -1.28 -11.42
N SER A 277 5.60 -0.97 -12.31
CA SER A 277 6.07 0.41 -12.51
C SER A 277 4.99 1.31 -13.11
N ASP A 278 5.12 2.63 -12.90
CA ASP A 278 4.17 3.63 -13.43
C ASP A 278 3.99 3.53 -14.94
N TYR A 279 5.04 3.17 -15.66
CA TYR A 279 4.97 2.96 -17.10
C TYR A 279 3.93 1.87 -17.46
N TYR A 280 4.06 0.69 -16.86
CA TYR A 280 3.13 -0.41 -17.12
C TYR A 280 1.73 -0.15 -16.55
N ILE A 281 1.62 0.53 -15.40
CA ILE A 281 0.32 0.92 -14.85
C ILE A 281 -0.46 1.76 -15.87
N ARG A 282 0.17 2.81 -16.43
CA ARG A 282 -0.46 3.67 -17.44
C ARG A 282 -0.82 2.91 -18.72
N GLN A 283 0.11 2.08 -19.22
CA GLN A 283 -0.14 1.30 -20.44
C GLN A 283 -1.31 0.33 -20.25
N LEU A 284 -1.31 -0.45 -19.16
CA LEU A 284 -2.36 -1.42 -18.87
C LEU A 284 -3.71 -0.75 -18.65
N ALA A 285 -3.76 0.33 -17.85
CA ALA A 285 -5.00 1.06 -17.60
C ALA A 285 -5.63 1.58 -18.89
N LYS A 286 -4.81 2.10 -19.81
CA LYS A 286 -5.25 2.61 -21.12
C LYS A 286 -5.70 1.50 -22.07
N VAL A 287 -4.88 0.46 -22.23
CA VAL A 287 -5.15 -0.62 -23.19
C VAL A 287 -6.35 -1.45 -22.76
N LEU A 288 -6.44 -1.79 -21.47
CA LEU A 288 -7.55 -2.54 -20.90
C LEU A 288 -8.79 -1.66 -20.62
N ARG A 289 -8.72 -0.34 -20.86
CA ARG A 289 -9.79 0.63 -20.61
C ARG A 289 -10.38 0.52 -19.22
N ILE A 290 -9.52 0.33 -18.20
CA ILE A 290 -9.96 0.07 -16.83
C ILE A 290 -10.70 1.30 -16.26
N PRO A 291 -11.97 1.15 -15.84
CA PRO A 291 -12.67 2.22 -15.14
C PRO A 291 -11.96 2.61 -13.85
N GLU A 292 -11.88 3.90 -13.57
CA GLU A 292 -11.16 4.41 -12.37
C GLU A 292 -11.68 3.81 -11.05
N GLU A 293 -12.98 3.50 -10.98
CA GLU A 293 -13.63 2.92 -9.81
C GLU A 293 -13.15 1.49 -9.52
N LYS A 294 -12.72 0.77 -10.56
CA LYS A 294 -12.17 -0.59 -10.45
C LYS A 294 -10.67 -0.60 -10.24
N LEU A 295 -9.98 0.50 -10.61
CA LEU A 295 -8.53 0.56 -10.65
C LEU A 295 -7.91 0.69 -9.25
N VAL A 296 -6.95 -0.19 -9.00
CA VAL A 296 -6.04 -0.15 -7.85
C VAL A 296 -4.61 -0.30 -8.37
N TYR A 297 -3.68 0.43 -7.82
CA TYR A 297 -2.28 0.33 -8.25
C TYR A 297 -1.29 0.56 -7.11
N SER A 298 -0.06 0.09 -7.30
CA SER A 298 1.03 0.35 -6.36
C SER A 298 1.36 1.83 -6.30
N ASN A 299 1.54 2.35 -5.08
CA ASN A 299 1.99 3.72 -4.87
C ASN A 299 3.51 3.78 -5.04
N ASN A 300 3.97 4.17 -6.23
CA ASN A 300 5.38 4.21 -6.61
C ASN A 300 6.04 5.58 -6.39
N PHE A 301 5.38 6.49 -5.68
CA PHE A 301 5.95 7.81 -5.39
C PHE A 301 7.22 7.71 -4.53
N ASN A 302 8.17 8.59 -4.82
CA ASN A 302 9.35 8.74 -3.98
C ASN A 302 8.94 9.20 -2.58
N MET A 303 9.14 8.36 -1.58
CA MET A 303 8.81 8.66 -0.19
C MET A 303 10.10 8.79 0.63
N CYS A 304 10.16 9.81 1.48
CA CYS A 304 11.28 10.05 2.37
C CYS A 304 10.85 10.02 3.84
N CYS A 305 9.97 10.96 4.28
CA CYS A 305 9.57 11.02 5.69
C CYS A 305 8.39 10.11 6.05
N GLY A 306 7.48 9.81 5.12
CA GLY A 306 6.23 9.08 5.40
C GLY A 306 5.17 9.88 6.17
N GLU A 307 5.51 11.10 6.62
CA GLU A 307 4.67 11.92 7.51
C GLU A 307 4.05 13.16 6.84
N GLY A 308 4.23 13.29 5.52
CA GLY A 308 3.65 14.40 4.75
C GLY A 308 4.40 15.73 4.88
N ILE A 309 5.54 15.79 5.57
CA ILE A 309 6.23 17.03 5.91
C ILE A 309 7.25 17.43 4.85
N CYS A 310 8.06 16.47 4.37
CA CYS A 310 9.24 16.77 3.54
C CYS A 310 8.94 17.18 2.10
N GLY A 311 7.70 17.02 1.62
CA GLY A 311 7.29 17.38 0.26
C GLY A 311 7.74 16.40 -0.85
N ALA A 312 8.60 15.41 -0.56
CA ALA A 312 9.16 14.50 -1.59
C ALA A 312 8.10 13.70 -2.35
N CYS A 313 6.96 13.41 -1.72
CA CYS A 313 5.85 12.67 -2.32
C CYS A 313 4.66 13.56 -2.70
N CYS A 314 4.86 14.87 -2.83
CA CYS A 314 3.79 15.77 -3.26
C CYS A 314 3.44 15.54 -4.73
N HIS A 315 2.14 15.52 -4.98
CA HIS A 315 1.56 15.42 -6.31
C HIS A 315 0.40 16.42 -6.43
N THR A 316 0.30 17.10 -7.57
CA THR A 316 -0.84 17.98 -7.85
C THR A 316 -1.84 17.23 -8.69
N ASP A 317 -3.07 17.08 -8.20
CA ASP A 317 -4.14 16.41 -8.94
C ASP A 317 -4.70 17.28 -10.07
N SER A 318 -5.60 16.72 -10.89
CA SER A 318 -6.22 17.44 -12.02
C SER A 318 -7.04 18.67 -11.61
N SER A 319 -7.42 18.77 -10.33
CA SER A 319 -8.11 19.94 -9.76
C SER A 319 -7.17 21.01 -9.21
N GLY A 320 -5.85 20.81 -9.30
CA GLY A 320 -4.85 21.73 -8.77
C GLY A 320 -4.58 21.53 -7.26
N ARG A 321 -5.10 20.48 -6.61
CA ARG A 321 -4.83 20.21 -5.18
C ARG A 321 -3.52 19.48 -5.02
N VAL A 322 -2.75 19.89 -4.01
CA VAL A 322 -1.52 19.18 -3.62
C VAL A 322 -1.90 18.00 -2.71
N CYS A 323 -1.58 16.81 -3.17
CA CYS A 323 -1.72 15.54 -2.45
C CYS A 323 -0.36 15.10 -1.91
N LYS A 324 -0.33 14.59 -0.69
CA LYS A 324 0.87 14.03 -0.04
C LYS A 324 0.74 12.49 -0.08
N MET A 325 1.36 11.86 -1.08
CA MET A 325 1.14 10.46 -1.43
C MET A 325 1.53 9.47 -0.34
N CYS A 326 2.38 9.85 0.61
CA CYS A 326 2.65 9.04 1.80
C CYS A 326 1.49 9.02 2.83
N LYS A 327 0.49 9.91 2.65
CA LYS A 327 -0.69 10.01 3.53
C LYS A 327 -2.00 9.77 2.78
N CYS A 328 -2.01 9.95 1.46
CA CYS A 328 -3.21 9.84 0.64
C CYS A 328 -3.18 8.53 -0.17
N ALA A 329 -4.36 7.95 -0.36
CA ALA A 329 -4.58 7.08 -1.50
C ALA A 329 -5.03 7.99 -2.65
N ALA A 330 -4.18 8.23 -3.63
CA ALA A 330 -4.53 9.08 -4.77
C ALA A 330 -5.78 8.58 -5.47
N THR A 331 -6.62 9.51 -5.80
CA THR A 331 -7.88 9.21 -6.48
C THR A 331 -7.78 9.43 -7.98
N ASP A 332 -6.92 10.34 -8.42
CA ASP A 332 -6.76 10.66 -9.83
C ASP A 332 -5.33 10.34 -10.26
N MET A 333 -5.17 9.23 -10.97
CA MET A 333 -3.97 9.06 -11.79
C MET A 333 -4.10 9.98 -13.01
N MET A 334 -3.08 10.75 -13.31
CA MET A 334 -2.92 11.26 -14.67
C MET A 334 -2.59 10.07 -15.57
N LEU A 335 -3.62 9.46 -16.13
CA LEU A 335 -3.54 8.44 -17.16
C LEU A 335 -3.16 9.06 -18.50
#